data_ed3a00cc1996b8a3541a5b08b35fe1d9
#
_entry.id   ed3a00cc1996b8a3541a5b08b35fe1d9
#
_cell.length_a   1.000
_cell.length_b   1.000
_cell.length_c   1.000
_cell.angle_alpha   90.00
_cell.angle_beta   90.00
_cell.angle_gamma   90.00
#
_symmetry.space_group_name_H-M   'P 1'
#
loop_
_entity.id
_entity.type
_entity.pdbx_description
1 polymer ?
#
loop_
_entity_poly.entity_id
_entity_poly.type
_entity_poly.pdbx_seq_one_letter_code
_entity_poly.pdbx_strand_id
1 'polypeptide(L)'
;MSTKRSYLSKVVGEMPDSGIKDFFDIANTMDGALSLGVGEPDFQTPEHVREAAVASIRRAETKYTDNRGTVELRAAAAEYL
;
A
#
# COMPACT_ATOMS: atom_id res chain seq x y z
N MET A 1 -3.25 39.84 -13.34
CA MET A 1 -3.85 38.71 -12.63
C MET A 1 -3.48 37.43 -13.36
N SER A 2 -2.68 36.59 -12.76
CA SER A 2 -2.34 35.28 -13.32
C SER A 2 -3.49 34.34 -13.07
N THR A 3 -4.29 34.04 -14.10
CA THR A 3 -5.27 32.94 -14.04
C THR A 3 -4.48 31.62 -14.01
N LYS A 4 -4.37 31.00 -12.84
CA LYS A 4 -3.80 29.65 -12.73
C LYS A 4 -4.66 28.71 -13.58
N ARG A 5 -4.10 28.23 -14.69
CA ARG A 5 -4.75 27.18 -15.48
C ARG A 5 -4.89 25.94 -14.61
N SER A 6 -6.12 25.49 -14.38
CA SER A 6 -6.35 24.18 -13.81
C SER A 6 -6.07 23.12 -14.87
N TYR A 7 -5.19 22.19 -14.56
CA TYR A 7 -4.90 21.02 -15.40
C TYR A 7 -5.83 19.83 -15.10
N LEU A 8 -6.74 19.99 -14.12
CA LEU A 8 -7.72 18.99 -13.76
C LEU A 8 -8.99 19.18 -14.61
N SER A 9 -9.62 18.07 -14.96
CA SER A 9 -10.96 18.12 -15.54
C SER A 9 -11.94 18.72 -14.52
N LYS A 10 -13.04 19.31 -15.01
CA LYS A 10 -14.07 19.90 -14.14
C LYS A 10 -14.60 18.86 -13.13
N VAL A 11 -14.87 17.64 -13.57
CA VAL A 11 -15.38 16.56 -12.73
C VAL A 11 -14.40 16.21 -11.60
N VAL A 12 -13.11 16.10 -11.91
CA VAL A 12 -12.08 15.81 -10.89
C VAL A 12 -11.88 16.98 -9.93
N GLY A 13 -11.97 18.23 -10.44
CA GLY A 13 -11.85 19.43 -9.60
C GLY A 13 -13.02 19.63 -8.63
N GLU A 14 -14.19 19.09 -8.96
CA GLU A 14 -15.42 19.16 -8.13
C GLU A 14 -15.60 17.91 -7.24
N MET A 15 -14.73 16.90 -7.37
CA MET A 15 -14.81 15.68 -6.59
C MET A 15 -14.43 15.96 -5.13
N PRO A 16 -15.28 15.59 -4.17
CA PRO A 16 -14.95 15.79 -2.75
C PRO A 16 -13.80 14.88 -2.34
N ASP A 17 -13.00 15.35 -1.40
CA ASP A 17 -11.96 14.54 -0.77
C ASP A 17 -12.57 13.32 -0.05
N SER A 18 -11.82 12.23 -0.01
CA SER A 18 -12.22 11.05 0.75
C SER A 18 -12.16 11.35 2.25
N GLY A 19 -13.29 11.28 2.95
CA GLY A 19 -13.34 11.44 4.41
C GLY A 19 -12.68 10.31 5.20
N ILE A 20 -12.27 9.23 4.55
CA ILE A 20 -11.63 8.07 5.21
C ILE A 20 -10.33 8.49 5.91
N LYS A 21 -9.53 9.34 5.27
CA LYS A 21 -8.28 9.84 5.85
C LYS A 21 -8.52 10.60 7.15
N ASP A 22 -9.55 11.45 7.19
CA ASP A 22 -9.88 12.26 8.36
C ASP A 22 -10.23 11.38 9.56
N PHE A 23 -10.93 10.26 9.33
CA PHE A 23 -11.22 9.28 10.37
C PHE A 23 -9.98 8.58 10.90
N PHE A 24 -9.02 8.23 10.04
CA PHE A 24 -7.74 7.66 10.47
C PHE A 24 -6.92 8.67 11.28
N ASP A 25 -6.88 9.91 10.85
CA ASP A 25 -6.16 10.97 11.55
C ASP A 25 -6.74 11.18 12.96
N ILE A 26 -8.07 11.17 13.11
CA ILE A 26 -8.75 11.23 14.41
C ILE A 26 -8.43 9.99 15.27
N ALA A 27 -8.55 8.79 14.71
CA ALA A 27 -8.31 7.55 15.43
C ALA A 27 -6.86 7.47 15.95
N ASN A 28 -5.90 7.95 15.19
CA ASN A 28 -4.48 7.99 15.58
C ASN A 28 -4.18 8.97 16.74
N THR A 29 -5.09 9.92 17.02
CA THR A 29 -4.96 10.86 18.15
C THR A 29 -5.62 10.35 19.43
N MET A 30 -6.37 9.23 19.35
CA MET A 30 -7.12 8.68 20.48
C MET A 30 -6.31 7.60 21.19
N ASP A 31 -5.94 7.83 22.44
CA ASP A 31 -5.29 6.83 23.28
C ASP A 31 -6.23 5.65 23.56
N GLY A 32 -5.74 4.43 23.31
CA GLY A 32 -6.48 3.19 23.54
C GLY A 32 -7.57 2.89 22.53
N ALA A 33 -7.66 3.61 21.43
CA ALA A 33 -8.59 3.29 20.36
C ALA A 33 -8.17 1.99 19.63
N LEU A 34 -9.12 1.08 19.47
CA LEU A 34 -8.96 -0.12 18.65
C LEU A 34 -9.47 0.19 17.24
N SER A 35 -8.57 0.29 16.27
CA SER A 35 -8.93 0.53 14.87
C SER A 35 -9.37 -0.76 14.20
N LEU A 36 -10.59 -0.77 13.65
CA LEU A 36 -11.09 -1.81 12.76
C LEU A 36 -11.18 -1.32 11.30
N GLY A 37 -10.53 -0.20 11.01
CA GLY A 37 -10.65 0.48 9.71
C GLY A 37 -9.78 -0.12 8.61
N VAL A 38 -8.63 -0.68 8.96
CA VAL A 38 -7.72 -1.33 8.02
C VAL A 38 -7.67 -2.82 8.32
N GLY A 39 -7.88 -3.63 7.28
CA GLY A 39 -7.73 -5.08 7.38
C GLY A 39 -6.28 -5.49 7.23
N GLU A 40 -5.53 -5.49 8.32
CA GLU A 40 -4.16 -5.99 8.36
C GLU A 40 -3.98 -7.00 9.49
N PRO A 41 -3.09 -8.00 9.31
CA PRO A 41 -2.74 -8.92 10.39
C PRO A 41 -2.08 -8.17 11.55
N ASP A 42 -2.46 -8.47 12.79
CA ASP A 42 -1.84 -7.92 14.01
C ASP A 42 -0.52 -8.61 14.38
N PHE A 43 -0.26 -9.80 13.78
CA PHE A 43 1.01 -10.48 13.90
C PHE A 43 2.08 -9.87 12.99
N GLN A 44 3.30 -9.78 13.49
CA GLN A 44 4.42 -9.39 12.66
C GLN A 44 4.71 -10.46 11.61
N THR A 45 5.15 -10.01 10.43
CA THR A 45 5.62 -10.91 9.38
C THR A 45 6.71 -11.83 9.94
N PRO A 46 6.67 -13.15 9.70
CA PRO A 46 7.67 -14.08 10.17
C PRO A 46 9.10 -13.67 9.80
N GLU A 47 10.04 -13.92 10.71
CA GLU A 47 11.43 -13.46 10.56
C GLU A 47 12.07 -13.93 9.26
N HIS A 48 11.91 -15.20 8.90
CA HIS A 48 12.48 -15.75 7.67
C HIS A 48 11.95 -15.06 6.40
N VAL A 49 10.70 -14.58 6.40
CA VAL A 49 10.12 -13.82 5.28
C VAL A 49 10.73 -12.42 5.20
N ARG A 50 10.90 -11.76 6.35
CA ARG A 50 11.56 -10.44 6.42
C ARG A 50 13.01 -10.50 5.97
N GLU A 51 13.76 -11.50 6.41
CA GLU A 51 15.15 -11.73 6.02
C GLU A 51 15.30 -12.03 4.53
N ALA A 52 14.38 -12.78 3.94
CA ALA A 52 14.33 -13.01 2.49
C ALA A 52 14.14 -11.70 1.72
N ALA A 53 13.28 -10.81 2.19
CA ALA A 53 13.06 -9.49 1.58
C ALA A 53 14.32 -8.61 1.69
N VAL A 54 14.99 -8.59 2.85
CA VAL A 54 16.25 -7.86 3.05
C VAL A 54 17.33 -8.40 2.12
N ALA A 55 17.45 -9.71 1.99
CA ALA A 55 18.43 -10.34 1.09
C ALA A 55 18.16 -9.99 -0.39
N SER A 56 16.91 -9.94 -0.82
CA SER A 56 16.50 -9.51 -2.15
C SER A 56 16.93 -8.06 -2.44
N ILE A 57 16.71 -7.15 -1.48
CA ILE A 57 17.15 -5.76 -1.61
C ILE A 57 18.67 -5.66 -1.72
N ARG A 58 19.42 -6.43 -0.90
CA ARG A 58 20.89 -6.46 -0.94
C ARG A 58 21.42 -6.97 -2.27
N ARG A 59 20.69 -7.86 -2.96
CA ARG A 59 21.01 -8.31 -4.33
C ARG A 59 20.58 -7.34 -5.41
N ALA A 60 20.04 -6.18 -5.04
CA ALA A 60 19.52 -5.16 -5.97
C ALA A 60 18.37 -5.67 -6.88
N GLU A 61 17.56 -6.59 -6.38
CA GLU A 61 16.35 -7.10 -7.07
C GLU A 61 15.21 -6.07 -6.95
N THR A 62 15.41 -4.89 -7.52
CA THR A 62 14.55 -3.71 -7.35
C THR A 62 13.93 -3.21 -8.66
N LYS A 63 13.94 -4.04 -9.71
CA LYS A 63 13.36 -3.70 -11.01
C LYS A 63 11.91 -4.14 -11.12
N TYR A 64 11.21 -3.59 -12.11
CA TYR A 64 9.86 -4.05 -12.43
C TYR A 64 9.88 -5.51 -12.89
N THR A 65 8.83 -6.22 -12.52
CA THR A 65 8.55 -7.58 -13.00
C THR A 65 7.50 -7.54 -14.13
N ASP A 66 7.19 -8.71 -14.70
CA ASP A 66 6.00 -8.88 -15.53
C ASP A 66 4.74 -8.50 -14.75
N ASN A 67 3.70 -8.00 -15.42
CA ASN A 67 2.43 -7.62 -14.79
C ASN A 67 1.76 -8.75 -14.00
N ARG A 68 2.05 -10.00 -14.36
CA ARG A 68 1.58 -11.20 -13.66
C ARG A 68 2.44 -11.59 -12.45
N GLY A 69 3.49 -10.84 -12.16
CA GLY A 69 4.48 -11.17 -11.16
C GLY A 69 5.57 -12.12 -11.66
N THR A 70 6.53 -12.45 -10.82
CA THR A 70 7.63 -13.35 -11.18
C THR A 70 7.15 -14.77 -11.43
N VAL A 71 7.87 -15.51 -12.27
CA VAL A 71 7.55 -16.93 -12.57
C VAL A 71 7.64 -17.77 -11.30
N GLU A 72 8.66 -17.50 -10.49
CA GLU A 72 8.92 -18.20 -9.23
C GLU A 72 7.78 -18.03 -8.22
N LEU A 73 7.27 -16.80 -8.05
CA LEU A 73 6.14 -16.53 -7.17
C LEU A 73 4.87 -17.25 -7.63
N ARG A 74 4.60 -17.19 -8.95
CA ARG A 74 3.42 -17.86 -9.52
C ARG A 74 3.50 -19.38 -9.38
N ALA A 75 4.69 -19.96 -9.58
CA ALA A 75 4.90 -21.39 -9.40
C ALA A 75 4.69 -21.81 -7.95
N ALA A 76 5.29 -21.09 -7.01
CA ALA A 76 5.12 -21.33 -5.58
C ALA A 76 3.67 -21.19 -5.11
N ALA A 77 2.95 -20.19 -5.59
CA ALA A 77 1.53 -20.02 -5.29
C ALA A 77 0.67 -21.17 -5.85
N ALA A 78 0.96 -21.64 -7.08
CA ALA A 78 0.23 -22.75 -7.68
C ALA A 78 0.53 -24.11 -7.00
N GLU A 79 1.71 -24.27 -6.44
CA GLU A 79 2.05 -25.46 -5.66
C GLU A 79 1.37 -25.49 -4.28
N TYR A 80 1.20 -24.31 -3.68
CA TYR A 80 0.55 -24.18 -2.37
C TYR A 80 -0.97 -24.38 -2.42
N LEU A 81 -1.63 -23.97 -3.48
CA LEU A 81 -3.10 -24.03 -3.66
C LEU A 81 -3.57 -25.38 -4.21
#